data_0ec024e81144bc478e9bd6dc3e22f835
#
_entry.id   0ec024e81144bc478e9bd6dc3e22f835
#
_cell.length_a   1.000
_cell.length_b   1.000
_cell.length_c   1.000
_cell.angle_alpha   90.00
_cell.angle_beta   90.00
_cell.angle_gamma   90.00
#
_symmetry.space_group_name_H-M   'P 1'
#
loop_
_entity.id
_entity.type
_entity.pdbx_description
1 polymer ?
#
loop_
_entity_poly.entity_id
_entity_poly.type
_entity_poly.pdbx_seq_one_letter_code
_entity_poly.pdbx_strand_id
1 'polypeptide(L)'
;MCGIVGAVAQRDVAEILINGLHRLEYRGYDSAGLAVVNLQHELQRVRCLGKVKALNEAVEKSPLIGGTGIAHTRWATHGAPSEDNAHPHVSGNFAVVHNGIIENYEELRALLKARGYVFTSQTDTEVIAHLVEWEMRSAGSLLEAVQNVVKQLTGAYGMVVMDRMHPEHLVAARSGSPLVIGLGIGENFLASDQLALLSVTRRFIFLEEGDIAEITRRSVDIYDRGGHKVEREAHDSNLENDAAEKGKHRHFMQKEIYEQPTALINTMEGRVTHNNVVVEAIGNGAKDILEKVEHIQIVACGTSYNSGMVSRYWFESVASVSCDVEIASEFRYRKFVVRPNSLLITISQSGETADTLAALRLAKEKGYMAAMTICNVAGSSLVRESDLAFMTRAGVEIGVASTKAFTTQLAALLMLVVAVGKAKQTLSTEKEQDIVKALQALPAEIEKALAFDKHIETLAEDFAEKNHALFLGRGEFYPIAMEASLKLKEISYIHAEAYAAGELKHGPLALIDADMPVIVVAPNNELLEKIKSNIEEVRARGGQLYVFADKEAGFSEAEGMKIITMPTVNDITAPIYYTVPMQLLAYHIALIKGTDVDQPRNLAKAVTVE
;
A
#
# COMPACT_ATOMS: atom_id res chain seq x y z
N MET A 1 1.90 10.00 0.40
CA MET A 1 1.45 9.97 1.80
C MET A 1 2.53 10.52 2.71
N CYS A 2 2.14 11.24 3.77
CA CYS A 2 3.06 11.86 4.70
C CYS A 2 3.67 10.85 5.69
N GLY A 3 4.85 11.16 6.24
CA GLY A 3 5.50 10.42 7.31
C GLY A 3 5.65 11.28 8.56
N ILE A 4 5.32 10.74 9.74
CA ILE A 4 5.51 11.38 11.04
C ILE A 4 6.55 10.60 11.84
N VAL A 5 7.44 11.32 12.52
CA VAL A 5 8.34 10.78 13.55
C VAL A 5 8.35 11.74 14.73
N GLY A 6 8.25 11.23 15.95
CA GLY A 6 8.37 11.99 17.19
C GLY A 6 9.25 11.25 18.19
N ALA A 7 9.90 11.98 19.07
CA ALA A 7 10.77 11.42 20.10
C ALA A 7 10.79 12.28 21.35
N VAL A 8 10.81 11.62 22.53
CA VAL A 8 11.04 12.22 23.85
C VAL A 8 12.15 11.42 24.54
N ALA A 9 13.33 12.00 24.68
CA ALA A 9 14.54 11.31 25.16
C ALA A 9 15.39 12.23 26.06
N GLN A 10 16.47 11.68 26.64
CA GLN A 10 17.51 12.48 27.32
C GLN A 10 18.60 12.96 26.37
N ARG A 11 18.80 12.21 25.27
CA ARG A 11 19.78 12.50 24.22
C ARG A 11 19.18 13.38 23.14
N ASP A 12 20.02 13.96 22.31
CA ASP A 12 19.57 14.69 21.13
C ASP A 12 18.81 13.79 20.18
N VAL A 13 17.63 14.26 19.72
CA VAL A 13 16.73 13.44 18.90
C VAL A 13 16.78 13.76 17.41
N ALA A 14 17.47 14.81 16.98
CA ALA A 14 17.48 15.25 15.59
C ALA A 14 17.89 14.13 14.62
N GLU A 15 18.95 13.38 14.92
CA GLU A 15 19.41 12.25 14.10
C GLU A 15 18.37 11.11 14.05
N ILE A 16 17.72 10.80 15.18
CA ILE A 16 16.66 9.79 15.25
C ILE A 16 15.49 10.17 14.34
N LEU A 17 15.09 11.44 14.41
CA LEU A 17 13.99 11.99 13.62
C LEU A 17 14.30 11.93 12.11
N ILE A 18 15.50 12.35 11.70
CA ILE A 18 15.94 12.33 10.30
C ILE A 18 16.03 10.89 9.78
N ASN A 19 16.65 9.98 10.55
CA ASN A 19 16.75 8.57 10.18
C ASN A 19 15.38 7.91 10.06
N GLY A 20 14.46 8.25 10.96
CA GLY A 20 13.08 7.80 10.86
C GLY A 20 12.36 8.32 9.61
N LEU A 21 12.55 9.60 9.26
CA LEU A 21 11.99 10.17 8.03
C LEU A 21 12.59 9.53 6.78
N HIS A 22 13.89 9.23 6.73
CA HIS A 22 14.50 8.50 5.61
C HIS A 22 13.84 7.15 5.37
N ARG A 23 13.49 6.45 6.45
CA ARG A 23 12.79 5.16 6.39
C ARG A 23 11.31 5.29 5.98
N LEU A 24 10.72 6.50 6.05
CA LEU A 24 9.35 6.80 5.63
C LEU A 24 9.27 7.47 4.25
N GLU A 25 10.40 7.84 3.65
CA GLU A 25 10.44 8.60 2.39
C GLU A 25 9.77 7.88 1.22
N TYR A 26 9.73 6.52 1.26
CA TYR A 26 8.99 5.71 0.30
C TYR A 26 7.47 6.00 0.26
N ARG A 27 6.92 6.58 1.33
CA ARG A 27 5.50 6.95 1.40
C ARG A 27 5.16 8.18 0.56
N GLY A 28 6.15 8.94 0.13
CA GLY A 28 6.00 10.15 -0.67
C GLY A 28 6.61 11.37 0.02
N TYR A 29 7.04 12.33 -0.80
CA TYR A 29 7.69 13.55 -0.34
C TYR A 29 7.57 14.65 -1.37
N ASP A 30 7.27 15.84 -0.93
CA ASP A 30 7.47 17.10 -1.66
C ASP A 30 8.23 18.10 -0.81
N SER A 31 8.20 17.91 0.49
CA SER A 31 8.93 18.68 1.47
C SER A 31 9.12 17.88 2.75
N ALA A 32 10.11 18.26 3.54
CA ALA A 32 10.41 17.65 4.83
C ALA A 32 10.77 18.73 5.84
N GLY A 33 10.53 18.45 7.13
CA GLY A 33 10.94 19.34 8.18
C GLY A 33 10.90 18.71 9.56
N LEU A 34 11.57 19.34 10.49
CA LEU A 34 11.58 18.93 11.88
C LEU A 34 11.59 20.14 12.81
N ALA A 35 11.10 19.94 14.02
CA ALA A 35 11.23 20.87 15.12
C ALA A 35 11.73 20.13 16.36
N VAL A 36 12.65 20.76 17.10
CA VAL A 36 13.23 20.24 18.33
C VAL A 36 13.13 21.30 19.41
N VAL A 37 12.86 20.89 20.64
CA VAL A 37 12.88 21.78 21.82
C VAL A 37 14.06 21.40 22.70
N ASN A 38 14.86 22.39 23.06
CA ASN A 38 15.99 22.24 23.96
C ASN A 38 15.61 22.48 25.44
N LEU A 39 16.55 22.22 26.34
CA LEU A 39 16.34 22.42 27.79
C LEU A 39 16.16 23.89 28.19
N GLN A 40 16.46 24.83 27.31
CA GLN A 40 16.22 26.27 27.49
C GLN A 40 14.83 26.69 26.99
N HIS A 41 13.97 25.75 26.64
CA HIS A 41 12.63 25.97 26.07
C HIS A 41 12.66 26.72 24.73
N GLU A 42 13.74 26.60 23.97
CA GLU A 42 13.83 27.16 22.62
C GLU A 42 13.33 26.13 21.59
N LEU A 43 12.37 26.56 20.79
CA LEU A 43 11.87 25.79 19.66
C LEU A 43 12.71 26.10 18.42
N GLN A 44 13.48 25.14 17.97
CA GLN A 44 14.27 25.21 16.75
C GLN A 44 13.55 24.43 15.64
N ARG A 45 13.37 25.03 14.48
CA ARG A 45 12.63 24.42 13.34
C ARG A 45 13.40 24.60 12.04
N VAL A 46 13.50 23.51 11.26
CA VAL A 46 14.04 23.52 9.90
C VAL A 46 13.03 22.87 8.95
N ARG A 47 12.81 23.48 7.79
CA ARG A 47 11.93 22.96 6.72
C ARG A 47 12.63 23.12 5.38
N CYS A 48 12.50 22.12 4.50
CA CYS A 48 13.11 22.10 3.17
C CYS A 48 12.15 21.53 2.14
N LEU A 49 12.23 22.02 0.90
CA LEU A 49 11.62 21.40 -0.26
C LEU A 49 12.39 20.15 -0.68
N GLY A 50 11.67 19.15 -1.18
CA GLY A 50 12.23 17.93 -1.73
C GLY A 50 12.49 16.84 -0.70
N LYS A 51 13.46 15.97 -0.99
CA LYS A 51 13.77 14.76 -0.21
C LYS A 51 14.37 15.06 1.17
N VAL A 52 14.25 14.11 2.09
CA VAL A 52 14.82 14.17 3.44
C VAL A 52 16.33 14.46 3.43
N LYS A 53 17.02 14.11 2.35
CA LYS A 53 18.44 14.47 2.15
C LYS A 53 18.66 15.97 2.25
N ALA A 54 17.80 16.81 1.66
CA ALA A 54 17.93 18.27 1.75
C ALA A 54 17.76 18.77 3.20
N LEU A 55 16.84 18.17 3.94
CA LEU A 55 16.66 18.44 5.37
C LEU A 55 17.90 18.03 6.18
N ASN A 56 18.46 16.85 5.92
CA ASN A 56 19.67 16.38 6.58
C ASN A 56 20.85 17.35 6.33
N GLU A 57 21.08 17.76 5.08
CA GLU A 57 22.14 18.74 4.74
C GLU A 57 21.93 20.10 5.42
N ALA A 58 20.69 20.52 5.62
CA ALA A 58 20.37 21.76 6.33
C ALA A 58 20.67 21.64 7.85
N VAL A 59 20.31 20.50 8.45
CA VAL A 59 20.58 20.24 9.88
C VAL A 59 22.08 20.03 10.14
N GLU A 60 22.83 19.41 9.23
CA GLU A 60 24.31 19.33 9.34
C GLU A 60 24.98 20.71 9.36
N LYS A 61 24.45 21.68 8.60
CA LYS A 61 24.95 23.07 8.58
C LYS A 61 24.54 23.87 9.82
N SER A 62 23.40 23.56 10.40
CA SER A 62 22.86 24.21 11.60
C SER A 62 22.28 23.15 12.54
N PRO A 63 23.13 22.50 13.35
CA PRO A 63 22.72 21.42 14.23
C PRO A 63 21.63 21.82 15.20
N LEU A 64 20.61 20.98 15.32
CA LEU A 64 19.52 21.13 16.25
C LEU A 64 19.79 20.26 17.49
N ILE A 65 19.72 20.85 18.67
CA ILE A 65 20.03 20.19 19.93
C ILE A 65 18.80 20.20 20.81
N GLY A 66 18.34 19.03 21.26
CA GLY A 66 17.22 18.89 22.18
C GLY A 66 16.73 17.46 22.29
N GLY A 67 16.11 17.16 23.44
CA GLY A 67 15.64 15.81 23.78
C GLY A 67 14.21 15.52 23.35
N THR A 68 13.46 16.50 22.85
CA THR A 68 12.09 16.33 22.36
C THR A 68 11.94 16.96 21.00
N GLY A 69 11.36 16.23 20.07
CA GLY A 69 11.16 16.73 18.72
C GLY A 69 10.11 15.96 17.93
N ILE A 70 9.65 16.60 16.86
CA ILE A 70 8.71 16.06 15.89
C ILE A 70 9.21 16.37 14.49
N ALA A 71 9.01 15.44 13.56
CA ALA A 71 9.46 15.56 12.18
C ALA A 71 8.42 14.99 11.22
N HIS A 72 8.47 15.46 9.97
CA HIS A 72 7.48 15.16 8.97
C HIS A 72 8.05 15.15 7.55
N THR A 73 7.62 14.17 6.73
CA THR A 73 7.69 14.25 5.27
C THR A 73 6.30 14.51 4.73
N ARG A 74 6.15 15.56 3.93
CA ARG A 74 4.86 15.98 3.40
C ARG A 74 4.62 15.44 2.01
N TRP A 75 3.38 15.04 1.78
CA TRP A 75 2.77 14.85 0.48
C TRP A 75 1.64 15.86 0.35
N ALA A 76 1.73 16.79 -0.60
CA ALA A 76 0.79 17.89 -0.71
C ALA A 76 -0.63 17.41 -1.03
N THR A 77 -1.55 17.69 -0.12
CA THR A 77 -3.00 17.58 -0.33
C THR A 77 -3.62 18.98 -0.46
N HIS A 78 -3.17 19.93 0.36
CA HIS A 78 -3.60 21.33 0.39
C HIS A 78 -2.40 22.27 0.28
N GLY A 79 -2.42 23.18 -0.70
CA GLY A 79 -1.35 24.12 -0.97
C GLY A 79 -0.16 23.52 -1.74
N ALA A 80 0.45 24.32 -2.61
CA ALA A 80 1.60 23.89 -3.42
C ALA A 80 2.80 23.50 -2.53
N PRO A 81 3.73 22.66 -3.03
CA PRO A 81 4.99 22.43 -2.35
C PRO A 81 5.76 23.74 -2.15
N SER A 82 5.94 24.12 -0.89
CA SER A 82 6.71 25.30 -0.47
C SER A 82 7.22 25.10 0.96
N GLU A 83 8.24 25.86 1.37
CA GLU A 83 8.72 25.81 2.76
C GLU A 83 7.64 26.25 3.75
N ASP A 84 6.80 27.23 3.37
CA ASP A 84 5.72 27.70 4.24
C ASP A 84 4.64 26.63 4.45
N ASN A 85 4.43 25.78 3.48
CA ASN A 85 3.48 24.67 3.55
C ASN A 85 4.10 23.38 4.13
N ALA A 86 5.42 23.32 4.33
CA ALA A 86 6.08 22.19 4.98
C ALA A 86 5.83 22.17 6.49
N HIS A 87 5.64 20.98 7.05
CA HIS A 87 5.52 20.77 8.50
C HIS A 87 6.90 20.74 9.17
N PRO A 88 6.97 21.00 10.50
CA PRO A 88 5.92 21.34 11.45
C PRO A 88 5.39 22.77 11.31
N HIS A 89 4.09 22.95 11.53
CA HIS A 89 3.48 24.28 11.72
C HIS A 89 3.60 24.73 13.18
N VAL A 90 3.75 26.04 13.39
CA VAL A 90 3.96 26.60 14.72
C VAL A 90 2.98 27.71 14.98
N SER A 91 2.34 27.70 16.18
CA SER A 91 1.52 28.76 16.71
C SER A 91 1.88 29.00 18.18
N GLY A 92 2.33 30.19 18.53
CA GLY A 92 2.80 30.50 19.87
C GLY A 92 3.90 29.56 20.38
N ASN A 93 3.57 28.76 21.38
CA ASN A 93 4.48 27.80 22.00
C ASN A 93 4.37 26.39 21.38
N PHE A 94 3.45 26.16 20.47
CA PHE A 94 3.07 24.84 20.01
C PHE A 94 3.57 24.57 18.60
N ALA A 95 4.13 23.37 18.39
CA ALA A 95 4.47 22.84 17.08
C ALA A 95 3.63 21.60 16.78
N VAL A 96 3.14 21.48 15.54
CA VAL A 96 2.23 20.43 15.11
C VAL A 96 2.70 19.81 13.80
N VAL A 97 2.67 18.47 13.73
CA VAL A 97 2.74 17.69 12.49
C VAL A 97 1.46 16.89 12.33
N HIS A 98 1.03 16.67 11.10
CA HIS A 98 -0.25 16.06 10.80
C HIS A 98 -0.19 15.29 9.49
N ASN A 99 -0.72 14.06 9.52
CA ASN A 99 -1.05 13.23 8.37
C ASN A 99 -2.56 13.14 8.27
N GLY A 100 -3.13 13.45 7.13
CA GLY A 100 -4.57 13.38 6.92
C GLY A 100 -5.12 14.59 6.19
N ILE A 101 -6.43 14.77 6.28
CA ILE A 101 -7.16 15.92 5.74
C ILE A 101 -8.20 16.35 6.78
N ILE A 102 -8.19 17.63 7.11
CA ILE A 102 -9.23 18.26 7.94
C ILE A 102 -10.28 18.88 7.02
N GLU A 103 -11.39 18.20 6.85
CA GLU A 103 -12.44 18.56 5.88
C GLU A 103 -13.09 19.92 6.19
N ASN A 104 -13.29 20.25 7.47
CA ASN A 104 -13.87 21.53 7.91
C ASN A 104 -12.83 22.63 8.12
N TYR A 105 -11.62 22.52 7.54
CA TYR A 105 -10.53 23.47 7.79
C TYR A 105 -10.85 24.91 7.37
N GLU A 106 -11.64 25.13 6.31
CA GLU A 106 -12.00 26.48 5.85
C GLU A 106 -12.88 27.21 6.87
N GLU A 107 -13.84 26.51 7.46
CA GLU A 107 -14.70 27.05 8.52
C GLU A 107 -13.87 27.42 9.76
N LEU A 108 -13.01 26.49 10.20
CA LEU A 108 -12.13 26.73 11.35
C LEU A 108 -11.12 27.85 11.07
N ARG A 109 -10.59 27.94 9.85
CA ARG A 109 -9.69 29.01 9.42
C ARG A 109 -10.38 30.37 9.48
N ALA A 110 -11.63 30.47 9.00
CA ALA A 110 -12.42 31.72 9.08
C ALA A 110 -12.66 32.13 10.53
N LEU A 111 -13.01 31.19 11.40
CA LEU A 111 -13.20 31.41 12.84
C LEU A 111 -11.92 31.94 13.52
N LEU A 112 -10.78 31.30 13.24
CA LEU A 112 -9.50 31.69 13.84
C LEU A 112 -9.00 33.04 13.32
N LYS A 113 -9.21 33.36 12.03
CA LYS A 113 -8.95 34.71 11.50
C LYS A 113 -9.78 35.78 12.18
N ALA A 114 -11.06 35.52 12.47
CA ALA A 114 -11.91 36.43 13.22
C ALA A 114 -11.43 36.65 14.68
N ARG A 115 -10.67 35.70 15.23
CA ARG A 115 -10.01 35.76 16.55
C ARG A 115 -8.62 36.40 16.51
N GLY A 116 -8.15 36.86 15.32
CA GLY A 116 -6.90 37.57 15.14
C GLY A 116 -5.69 36.73 14.79
N TYR A 117 -5.88 35.43 14.48
CA TYR A 117 -4.78 34.56 14.00
C TYR A 117 -4.40 34.89 12.56
N VAL A 118 -3.09 34.93 12.29
CA VAL A 118 -2.52 35.18 10.98
C VAL A 118 -2.01 33.86 10.40
N PHE A 119 -2.53 33.46 9.26
CA PHE A 119 -2.13 32.26 8.55
C PHE A 119 -1.01 32.56 7.58
N THR A 120 0.06 31.77 7.63
CA THR A 120 1.25 31.88 6.78
C THR A 120 1.31 30.79 5.72
N SER A 121 0.53 29.72 5.89
CA SER A 121 0.46 28.60 4.94
C SER A 121 -0.92 28.45 4.33
N GLN A 122 -0.98 27.60 3.31
CA GLN A 122 -2.21 27.20 2.63
C GLN A 122 -2.73 25.85 3.15
N THR A 123 -2.05 25.26 4.15
CA THR A 123 -2.38 23.91 4.64
C THR A 123 -3.57 23.94 5.59
N ASP A 124 -4.27 22.83 5.66
CA ASP A 124 -5.27 22.53 6.67
C ASP A 124 -4.62 22.36 8.07
N THR A 125 -3.38 21.91 8.13
CA THR A 125 -2.65 21.65 9.39
C THR A 125 -2.37 22.91 10.21
N GLU A 126 -2.16 24.07 9.59
CA GLU A 126 -1.94 25.32 10.34
C GLU A 126 -3.17 25.69 11.19
N VAL A 127 -4.37 25.26 10.77
CA VAL A 127 -5.59 25.40 11.55
C VAL A 127 -5.48 24.66 12.89
N ILE A 128 -4.92 23.45 12.88
CA ILE A 128 -4.72 22.65 14.10
C ILE A 128 -3.77 23.39 15.07
N ALA A 129 -2.65 23.92 14.56
CA ALA A 129 -1.70 24.64 15.41
C ALA A 129 -2.32 25.85 16.11
N HIS A 130 -3.07 26.65 15.36
CA HIS A 130 -3.78 27.82 15.94
C HIS A 130 -4.91 27.41 16.89
N LEU A 131 -5.61 26.31 16.59
CA LEU A 131 -6.69 25.82 17.43
C LEU A 131 -6.16 25.29 18.77
N VAL A 132 -5.01 24.57 18.76
CA VAL A 132 -4.33 24.12 19.99
C VAL A 132 -3.94 25.33 20.85
N GLU A 133 -3.33 26.36 20.27
CA GLU A 133 -2.99 27.59 21.01
C GLU A 133 -4.22 28.28 21.58
N TRP A 134 -5.33 28.29 20.85
CA TRP A 134 -6.58 28.85 21.31
C TRP A 134 -7.16 28.08 22.52
N GLU A 135 -7.23 26.75 22.41
CA GLU A 135 -7.79 25.90 23.47
C GLU A 135 -6.92 25.92 24.74
N MET A 136 -5.60 26.05 24.62
CA MET A 136 -4.69 26.16 25.76
C MET A 136 -4.96 27.39 26.66
N ARG A 137 -5.71 28.39 26.20
CA ARG A 137 -6.07 29.56 27.03
C ARG A 137 -7.01 29.18 28.16
N SER A 138 -7.77 28.10 28.00
CA SER A 138 -8.77 27.63 28.97
C SER A 138 -8.47 26.24 29.50
N ALA A 139 -7.66 25.46 28.83
CA ALA A 139 -7.28 24.10 29.23
C ALA A 139 -6.22 24.12 30.33
N GLY A 140 -6.30 23.17 31.24
CA GLY A 140 -5.32 22.97 32.31
C GLY A 140 -4.05 22.21 31.88
N SER A 141 -4.06 21.55 30.69
CA SER A 141 -2.95 20.78 30.16
C SER A 141 -3.00 20.71 28.63
N LEU A 142 -1.86 20.34 28.00
CA LEU A 142 -1.81 20.11 26.56
C LEU A 142 -2.73 18.94 26.14
N LEU A 143 -2.82 17.90 26.96
CA LEU A 143 -3.75 16.79 26.74
C LEU A 143 -5.19 17.27 26.64
N GLU A 144 -5.65 18.08 27.61
CA GLU A 144 -7.00 18.63 27.61
C GLU A 144 -7.25 19.54 26.40
N ALA A 145 -6.29 20.39 26.04
CA ALA A 145 -6.39 21.22 24.84
C ALA A 145 -6.55 20.37 23.58
N VAL A 146 -5.74 19.32 23.39
CA VAL A 146 -5.85 18.41 22.25
C VAL A 146 -7.18 17.66 22.26
N GLN A 147 -7.67 17.21 23.43
CA GLN A 147 -9.00 16.59 23.56
C GLN A 147 -10.13 17.54 23.13
N ASN A 148 -9.99 18.84 23.38
CA ASN A 148 -10.97 19.84 22.95
C ASN A 148 -10.84 20.14 21.45
N VAL A 149 -9.62 20.15 20.91
CA VAL A 149 -9.35 20.32 19.48
C VAL A 149 -9.98 19.20 18.66
N VAL A 150 -9.75 17.93 19.01
CA VAL A 150 -10.25 16.79 18.23
C VAL A 150 -11.77 16.73 18.16
N LYS A 151 -12.49 17.30 19.14
CA LYS A 151 -13.95 17.41 19.10
C LYS A 151 -14.47 18.39 18.04
N GLN A 152 -13.62 19.28 17.56
CA GLN A 152 -13.95 20.32 16.58
C GLN A 152 -13.49 19.94 15.17
N LEU A 153 -12.63 18.92 15.03
CA LEU A 153 -12.11 18.47 13.74
C LEU A 153 -13.07 17.47 13.07
N THR A 154 -13.29 17.67 11.79
CA THR A 154 -13.95 16.68 10.91
C THR A 154 -12.95 16.20 9.87
N GLY A 155 -12.85 14.89 9.65
CA GLY A 155 -11.93 14.28 8.69
C GLY A 155 -10.96 13.28 9.31
N ALA A 156 -9.95 12.88 8.55
CA ALA A 156 -8.94 11.91 8.98
C ALA A 156 -7.67 12.62 9.44
N TYR A 157 -7.12 12.20 10.58
CA TYR A 157 -5.86 12.74 11.09
C TYR A 157 -5.06 11.72 11.91
N GLY A 158 -3.74 11.79 11.75
CA GLY A 158 -2.75 11.35 12.72
C GLY A 158 -1.90 12.57 13.03
N MET A 159 -2.00 13.13 14.21
CA MET A 159 -1.29 14.37 14.56
C MET A 159 -0.45 14.21 15.82
N VAL A 160 0.63 15.01 15.90
CA VAL A 160 1.48 15.11 17.08
C VAL A 160 1.69 16.58 17.41
N VAL A 161 1.49 16.91 18.66
CA VAL A 161 1.63 18.25 19.22
C VAL A 161 2.74 18.27 20.25
N MET A 162 3.58 19.30 20.17
CA MET A 162 4.68 19.57 21.09
C MET A 162 4.51 20.98 21.67
N ASP A 163 4.70 21.12 22.98
CA ASP A 163 4.75 22.41 23.68
C ASP A 163 6.18 22.73 24.12
N ARG A 164 6.75 23.84 23.65
CA ARG A 164 8.11 24.23 24.06
C ARG A 164 8.24 24.55 25.55
N MET A 165 7.14 24.91 26.23
CA MET A 165 7.17 25.20 27.65
C MET A 165 7.21 23.93 28.52
N HIS A 166 6.78 22.80 27.93
CA HIS A 166 6.82 21.48 28.58
C HIS A 166 7.55 20.48 27.66
N PRO A 167 8.88 20.61 27.52
CA PRO A 167 9.65 19.89 26.49
C PRO A 167 9.77 18.38 26.73
N GLU A 168 9.24 17.85 27.80
CA GLU A 168 9.26 16.41 28.13
C GLU A 168 7.95 15.69 27.76
N HIS A 169 7.04 16.39 27.07
CA HIS A 169 5.74 15.86 26.67
C HIS A 169 5.49 15.99 25.18
N LEU A 170 4.94 14.93 24.58
CA LEU A 170 4.24 14.96 23.31
C LEU A 170 2.80 14.50 23.52
N VAL A 171 1.87 15.11 22.82
CA VAL A 171 0.49 14.61 22.75
C VAL A 171 0.19 14.24 21.31
N ALA A 172 -0.28 13.00 21.11
CA ALA A 172 -0.65 12.48 19.81
C ALA A 172 -2.14 12.15 19.78
N ALA A 173 -2.78 12.35 18.64
CA ALA A 173 -4.17 11.94 18.43
C ALA A 173 -4.34 11.28 17.07
N ARG A 174 -5.21 10.26 17.01
CA ARG A 174 -5.48 9.48 15.83
C ARG A 174 -6.96 9.40 15.49
N SER A 175 -7.29 9.66 14.23
CA SER A 175 -8.55 9.29 13.59
C SER A 175 -8.28 9.03 12.11
N GLY A 176 -8.51 7.82 11.62
CA GLY A 176 -8.25 7.44 10.23
C GLY A 176 -6.77 7.18 9.90
N SER A 177 -5.86 8.13 10.14
CA SER A 177 -4.43 7.97 9.81
C SER A 177 -3.66 7.20 10.90
N PRO A 178 -2.80 6.23 10.56
CA PRO A 178 -2.12 5.39 11.55
C PRO A 178 -1.06 6.15 12.36
N LEU A 179 -0.98 5.82 13.66
CA LEU A 179 0.11 6.20 14.55
C LEU A 179 0.51 5.03 15.45
N VAL A 180 1.80 4.89 15.69
CA VAL A 180 2.38 3.86 16.55
C VAL A 180 3.36 4.48 17.53
N ILE A 181 3.34 4.01 18.78
CA ILE A 181 4.25 4.45 19.83
C ILE A 181 5.33 3.38 20.00
N GLY A 182 6.59 3.77 19.93
CA GLY A 182 7.75 2.93 20.20
C GLY A 182 8.20 3.10 21.65
N LEU A 183 8.23 2.00 22.41
CA LEU A 183 8.66 1.98 23.80
C LEU A 183 10.18 1.77 23.90
N GLY A 184 10.88 2.72 24.51
CA GLY A 184 12.31 2.63 24.79
C GLY A 184 12.61 2.53 26.30
N ILE A 185 13.88 2.58 26.65
CA ILE A 185 14.35 2.57 28.04
C ILE A 185 14.71 4.01 28.44
N GLY A 186 13.83 4.68 29.18
CA GLY A 186 13.99 6.09 29.56
C GLY A 186 13.82 7.08 28.40
N GLU A 187 13.23 6.61 27.32
CA GLU A 187 12.87 7.36 26.12
C GLU A 187 11.66 6.69 25.46
N ASN A 188 10.82 7.46 24.79
CA ASN A 188 9.71 6.95 24.01
C ASN A 188 9.65 7.68 22.66
N PHE A 189 9.09 6.96 21.68
CA PHE A 189 9.04 7.39 20.30
C PHE A 189 7.63 7.29 19.75
N LEU A 190 7.40 7.96 18.64
CA LEU A 190 6.14 7.91 17.92
C LEU A 190 6.42 7.98 16.42
N ALA A 191 5.67 7.24 15.62
CA ALA A 191 5.74 7.35 14.17
C ALA A 191 4.41 6.98 13.51
N SER A 192 4.26 7.36 12.24
CA SER A 192 3.15 6.87 11.41
C SER A 192 3.33 5.43 10.93
N ASP A 193 4.55 4.85 11.09
CA ASP A 193 4.86 3.46 10.78
C ASP A 193 6.04 2.98 11.65
N GLN A 194 5.95 1.74 12.15
CA GLN A 194 6.99 1.12 12.99
C GLN A 194 8.37 1.05 12.30
N LEU A 195 8.43 0.98 10.96
CA LEU A 195 9.68 0.96 10.19
C LEU A 195 10.59 2.13 10.51
N ALA A 196 10.02 3.31 10.79
CA ALA A 196 10.77 4.51 11.17
C ALA A 196 11.59 4.32 12.45
N LEU A 197 11.12 3.46 13.35
CA LEU A 197 11.63 3.34 14.72
C LEU A 197 12.42 2.06 15.00
N LEU A 198 12.54 1.14 14.02
CA LEU A 198 13.23 -0.15 14.21
C LEU A 198 14.70 -0.01 14.63
N SER A 199 15.34 1.13 14.35
CA SER A 199 16.70 1.41 14.78
C SER A 199 16.83 1.76 16.28
N VAL A 200 15.72 2.12 16.92
CA VAL A 200 15.70 2.59 18.31
C VAL A 200 14.87 1.70 19.25
N THR A 201 13.87 1.01 18.74
CA THR A 201 13.06 0.06 19.51
C THR A 201 12.42 -1.00 18.63
N ARG A 202 12.08 -2.14 19.23
CA ARG A 202 11.25 -3.20 18.60
C ARG A 202 9.91 -3.40 19.28
N ARG A 203 9.63 -2.67 20.35
CA ARG A 203 8.40 -2.81 21.14
C ARG A 203 7.45 -1.66 20.86
N PHE A 204 6.24 -1.98 20.37
CA PHE A 204 5.30 -1.01 19.83
C PHE A 204 3.90 -1.13 20.43
N ILE A 205 3.24 0.02 20.64
CA ILE A 205 1.82 0.13 20.89
C ILE A 205 1.18 0.78 19.67
N PHE A 206 0.22 0.11 19.04
CA PHE A 206 -0.56 0.66 17.94
C PHE A 206 -1.78 1.40 18.51
N LEU A 207 -1.90 2.69 18.23
CA LEU A 207 -3.08 3.45 18.63
C LEU A 207 -4.32 2.96 17.87
N GLU A 208 -5.44 2.90 18.54
CA GLU A 208 -6.73 2.57 17.95
C GLU A 208 -7.46 3.82 17.48
N GLU A 209 -8.60 3.64 16.80
CA GLU A 209 -9.41 4.73 16.26
C GLU A 209 -9.98 5.62 17.36
N GLY A 210 -9.63 6.90 17.32
CA GLY A 210 -10.04 7.90 18.31
C GLY A 210 -9.14 7.98 19.54
N ASP A 211 -8.04 7.23 19.60
CA ASP A 211 -7.09 7.31 20.70
C ASP A 211 -6.33 8.64 20.71
N ILE A 212 -6.13 9.15 21.94
CA ILE A 212 -5.25 10.28 22.25
C ILE A 212 -4.21 9.77 23.25
N ALA A 213 -2.93 10.00 22.96
CA ALA A 213 -1.83 9.55 23.82
C ALA A 213 -1.01 10.72 24.33
N GLU A 214 -0.77 10.75 25.63
CA GLU A 214 0.24 11.59 26.26
C GLU A 214 1.51 10.77 26.45
N ILE A 215 2.62 11.23 25.88
CA ILE A 215 3.88 10.51 25.79
C ILE A 215 4.97 11.32 26.50
N THR A 216 5.56 10.72 27.52
CA THR A 216 6.73 11.25 28.21
C THR A 216 7.91 10.30 28.06
N ARG A 217 9.07 10.65 28.57
CA ARG A 217 10.22 9.72 28.60
C ARG A 217 9.97 8.45 29.43
N ARG A 218 9.05 8.48 30.38
CA ARG A 218 8.83 7.43 31.38
C ARG A 218 7.48 6.77 31.32
N SER A 219 6.50 7.41 30.69
CA SER A 219 5.13 6.93 30.63
C SER A 219 4.51 7.17 29.27
N VAL A 220 3.53 6.34 28.95
CA VAL A 220 2.61 6.48 27.84
C VAL A 220 1.22 6.28 28.40
N ASP A 221 0.42 7.33 28.42
CA ASP A 221 -0.95 7.31 28.89
C ASP A 221 -1.89 7.51 27.70
N ILE A 222 -2.80 6.56 27.48
CA ILE A 222 -3.70 6.54 26.33
C ILE A 222 -5.13 6.72 26.79
N TYR A 223 -5.87 7.52 26.05
CA TYR A 223 -7.28 7.85 26.31
C TYR A 223 -8.10 7.53 25.07
N ASP A 224 -9.24 6.89 25.26
CA ASP A 224 -10.18 6.60 24.18
C ASP A 224 -10.95 7.85 23.71
N ARG A 225 -11.79 7.70 22.70
CA ARG A 225 -12.65 8.77 22.16
C ARG A 225 -13.57 9.41 23.23
N GLY A 226 -13.90 8.67 24.28
CA GLY A 226 -14.69 9.15 25.42
C GLY A 226 -13.87 9.93 26.45
N GLY A 227 -12.55 9.97 26.32
CA GLY A 227 -11.63 10.59 27.29
C GLY A 227 -11.30 9.68 28.48
N HIS A 228 -11.65 8.40 28.44
CA HIS A 228 -11.31 7.44 29.48
C HIS A 228 -9.91 6.89 29.25
N LYS A 229 -9.12 6.79 30.31
CA LYS A 229 -7.81 6.16 30.24
C LYS A 229 -7.95 4.66 29.94
N VAL A 230 -7.23 4.20 28.91
CA VAL A 230 -7.28 2.81 28.43
C VAL A 230 -5.88 2.22 28.31
N GLU A 231 -5.78 0.90 28.38
CA GLU A 231 -4.55 0.17 28.09
C GLU A 231 -4.60 -0.39 26.68
N ARG A 232 -3.45 -0.32 25.97
CA ARG A 232 -3.25 -0.94 24.68
C ARG A 232 -2.08 -1.93 24.77
N GLU A 233 -2.24 -3.09 24.15
CA GLU A 233 -1.21 -4.13 24.19
C GLU A 233 0.06 -3.67 23.44
N ALA A 234 1.21 -3.94 24.05
CA ALA A 234 2.50 -3.72 23.41
C ALA A 234 2.95 -5.00 22.68
N HIS A 235 3.32 -4.85 21.40
CA HIS A 235 3.74 -5.92 20.52
C HIS A 235 5.21 -5.82 20.16
N ASP A 236 5.93 -6.94 20.15
CA ASP A 236 7.30 -7.00 19.66
C ASP A 236 7.30 -7.18 18.13
N SER A 237 8.05 -6.33 17.42
CA SER A 237 8.19 -6.41 15.98
C SER A 237 9.22 -7.47 15.58
N ASN A 238 8.84 -8.36 14.68
CA ASN A 238 9.73 -9.36 14.07
C ASN A 238 10.45 -8.84 12.82
N LEU A 239 10.26 -7.57 12.45
CA LEU A 239 10.92 -6.98 11.28
C LEU A 239 12.42 -6.79 11.54
N GLU A 240 13.23 -7.17 10.56
CA GLU A 240 14.68 -6.97 10.60
C GLU A 240 15.05 -5.56 10.15
N ASN A 241 16.16 -5.01 10.68
CA ASN A 241 16.64 -3.68 10.31
C ASN A 241 17.00 -3.57 8.82
N ASP A 242 17.53 -4.65 8.24
CA ASP A 242 18.01 -4.73 6.84
C ASP A 242 16.85 -4.93 5.85
N ALA A 243 15.62 -5.19 6.32
CA ALA A 243 14.44 -5.32 5.46
C ALA A 243 14.22 -4.07 4.58
N ALA A 244 14.67 -2.91 5.05
CA ALA A 244 14.62 -1.63 4.35
C ALA A 244 15.88 -1.31 3.53
N GLU A 245 16.77 -2.28 3.25
CA GLU A 245 17.98 -2.09 2.45
C GLU A 245 17.86 -2.72 1.06
N LYS A 246 18.48 -2.10 0.05
CA LYS A 246 18.49 -2.60 -1.34
C LYS A 246 19.37 -3.84 -1.53
N GLY A 247 20.30 -4.08 -0.62
CA GLY A 247 21.29 -5.13 -0.75
C GLY A 247 22.10 -4.99 -2.06
N LYS A 248 22.20 -6.07 -2.84
CA LYS A 248 22.91 -6.11 -4.13
C LYS A 248 22.15 -5.48 -5.31
N HIS A 249 20.91 -5.09 -5.11
CA HIS A 249 20.05 -4.60 -6.18
C HIS A 249 20.15 -3.08 -6.35
N ARG A 250 19.98 -2.62 -7.57
CA ARG A 250 20.02 -1.18 -7.90
C ARG A 250 18.82 -0.43 -7.32
N HIS A 251 17.64 -1.05 -7.32
CA HIS A 251 16.38 -0.48 -6.89
C HIS A 251 15.61 -1.44 -5.96
N PHE A 252 14.74 -0.90 -5.11
CA PHE A 252 13.84 -1.73 -4.29
C PHE A 252 12.91 -2.57 -5.14
N MET A 253 12.31 -1.99 -6.19
CA MET A 253 11.45 -2.74 -7.10
C MET A 253 12.18 -3.94 -7.71
N GLN A 254 13.44 -3.79 -8.14
CA GLN A 254 14.23 -4.92 -8.63
C GLN A 254 14.41 -5.99 -7.56
N LYS A 255 14.81 -5.59 -6.35
CA LYS A 255 14.92 -6.51 -5.20
C LYS A 255 13.62 -7.28 -4.99
N GLU A 256 12.50 -6.58 -4.95
CA GLU A 256 11.18 -7.12 -4.68
C GLU A 256 10.68 -8.06 -5.79
N ILE A 257 11.02 -7.80 -7.06
CA ILE A 257 10.77 -8.73 -8.17
C ILE A 257 11.55 -10.02 -7.97
N TYR A 258 12.83 -9.94 -7.57
CA TYR A 258 13.68 -11.10 -7.34
C TYR A 258 13.40 -11.85 -6.03
N GLU A 259 12.74 -11.23 -5.07
CA GLU A 259 12.30 -11.87 -3.82
C GLU A 259 11.02 -12.71 -3.96
N GLN A 260 10.31 -12.64 -5.08
CA GLN A 260 9.03 -13.33 -5.27
C GLN A 260 9.07 -14.84 -5.00
N PRO A 261 10.08 -15.61 -5.41
CA PRO A 261 10.16 -17.04 -5.05
C PRO A 261 10.11 -17.25 -3.53
N THR A 262 10.93 -16.53 -2.78
CA THR A 262 10.98 -16.60 -1.31
C THR A 262 9.68 -16.10 -0.67
N ALA A 263 9.13 -15.00 -1.17
CA ALA A 263 7.87 -14.44 -0.68
C ALA A 263 6.70 -15.43 -0.84
N LEU A 264 6.65 -16.16 -1.95
CA LEU A 264 5.65 -17.20 -2.20
C LEU A 264 5.82 -18.38 -1.24
N ILE A 265 7.06 -18.83 -0.98
CA ILE A 265 7.34 -19.86 0.03
C ILE A 265 6.80 -19.43 1.39
N ASN A 266 7.12 -18.22 1.84
CA ASN A 266 6.68 -17.68 3.12
C ASN A 266 5.15 -17.54 3.20
N THR A 267 4.50 -17.21 2.08
CA THR A 267 3.03 -17.11 1.99
C THR A 267 2.37 -18.47 2.17
N MET A 268 2.96 -19.52 1.64
CA MET A 268 2.44 -20.89 1.70
C MET A 268 2.80 -21.62 3.00
N GLU A 269 3.84 -21.18 3.70
CA GLU A 269 4.36 -21.84 4.90
C GLU A 269 3.28 -22.02 5.98
N GLY A 270 3.11 -23.26 6.44
CA GLY A 270 2.10 -23.66 7.44
C GLY A 270 0.66 -23.70 6.90
N ARG A 271 0.43 -23.38 5.60
CA ARG A 271 -0.89 -23.38 4.96
C ARG A 271 -1.05 -24.42 3.88
N VAL A 272 0.05 -24.77 3.25
CA VAL A 272 0.10 -25.83 2.22
C VAL A 272 0.92 -26.99 2.78
N THR A 273 0.30 -28.18 2.84
CA THR A 273 0.99 -29.42 3.19
C THR A 273 1.40 -30.16 1.91
N HIS A 274 1.87 -31.40 2.04
CA HIS A 274 2.22 -32.19 0.88
C HIS A 274 1.04 -32.37 -0.12
N ASN A 275 -0.19 -32.48 0.38
CA ASN A 275 -1.35 -32.85 -0.42
C ASN A 275 -2.57 -31.94 -0.29
N ASN A 276 -2.57 -30.98 0.62
CA ASN A 276 -3.77 -30.20 0.87
C ASN A 276 -3.47 -28.79 1.39
N VAL A 277 -4.47 -27.91 1.28
CA VAL A 277 -4.52 -26.60 1.95
C VAL A 277 -5.17 -26.75 3.32
N VAL A 278 -4.53 -26.21 4.35
CA VAL A 278 -5.01 -26.26 5.75
C VAL A 278 -6.01 -25.12 5.96
N VAL A 279 -7.29 -25.44 6.05
CA VAL A 279 -8.38 -24.45 6.21
C VAL A 279 -8.23 -23.66 7.52
N GLU A 280 -7.84 -24.35 8.59
CA GLU A 280 -7.66 -23.78 9.94
C GLU A 280 -6.52 -22.75 9.99
N ALA A 281 -5.55 -22.83 9.07
CA ALA A 281 -4.45 -21.88 8.96
C ALA A 281 -4.86 -20.52 8.36
N ILE A 282 -6.10 -20.38 7.87
CA ILE A 282 -6.67 -19.13 7.37
C ILE A 282 -7.08 -18.21 8.52
N GLY A 283 -7.50 -18.79 9.66
CA GLY A 283 -7.89 -18.06 10.85
C GLY A 283 -8.77 -18.89 11.78
N ASN A 284 -8.84 -18.48 13.04
CA ASN A 284 -9.70 -19.14 13.99
C ASN A 284 -11.18 -18.96 13.61
N GLY A 285 -11.95 -20.05 13.54
CA GLY A 285 -13.35 -20.03 13.09
C GLY A 285 -13.55 -19.91 11.57
N ALA A 286 -12.47 -19.89 10.76
CA ALA A 286 -12.57 -19.77 9.31
C ALA A 286 -13.45 -20.87 8.70
N LYS A 287 -13.32 -22.12 9.15
CA LYS A 287 -14.09 -23.25 8.62
C LYS A 287 -15.60 -22.99 8.71
N ASP A 288 -16.10 -22.58 9.88
CA ASP A 288 -17.54 -22.35 10.11
C ASP A 288 -18.11 -21.22 9.22
N ILE A 289 -17.29 -20.21 8.93
CA ILE A 289 -17.63 -19.12 8.03
C ILE A 289 -17.64 -19.62 6.58
N LEU A 290 -16.58 -20.30 6.13
CA LEU A 290 -16.41 -20.75 4.74
C LEU A 290 -17.43 -21.81 4.32
N GLU A 291 -17.88 -22.68 5.26
CA GLU A 291 -18.96 -23.64 4.99
C GLU A 291 -20.29 -22.95 4.63
N LYS A 292 -20.56 -21.79 5.22
CA LYS A 292 -21.83 -21.05 5.04
C LYS A 292 -21.82 -20.05 3.88
N VAL A 293 -20.65 -19.72 3.36
CA VAL A 293 -20.50 -18.70 2.28
C VAL A 293 -21.25 -19.12 1.02
N GLU A 294 -22.11 -18.26 0.52
CA GLU A 294 -22.83 -18.44 -0.76
C GLU A 294 -22.38 -17.41 -1.80
N HIS A 295 -21.85 -16.28 -1.33
CA HIS A 295 -21.37 -15.21 -2.18
C HIS A 295 -20.14 -14.55 -1.57
N ILE A 296 -19.19 -14.17 -2.42
CA ILE A 296 -17.97 -13.42 -2.06
C ILE A 296 -18.04 -12.04 -2.70
N GLN A 297 -17.89 -11.02 -1.88
CA GLN A 297 -17.68 -9.65 -2.31
C GLN A 297 -16.23 -9.25 -2.03
N ILE A 298 -15.44 -9.01 -3.06
CA ILE A 298 -14.07 -8.49 -2.92
C ILE A 298 -14.10 -6.98 -3.13
N VAL A 299 -13.40 -6.25 -2.24
CA VAL A 299 -13.28 -4.79 -2.32
C VAL A 299 -11.82 -4.40 -2.13
N ALA A 300 -11.26 -3.69 -3.10
CA ALA A 300 -9.85 -3.30 -3.10
C ALA A 300 -9.58 -2.10 -4.04
N CYS A 301 -8.34 -1.61 -4.04
CA CYS A 301 -7.86 -0.55 -4.94
C CYS A 301 -6.64 -1.02 -5.75
N GLY A 302 -6.47 -0.48 -6.97
CA GLY A 302 -5.26 -0.62 -7.78
C GLY A 302 -4.82 -2.08 -7.99
N THR A 303 -3.55 -2.38 -7.74
CA THR A 303 -2.95 -3.72 -7.84
C THR A 303 -3.76 -4.78 -7.08
N SER A 304 -4.23 -4.47 -5.87
CA SER A 304 -5.04 -5.39 -5.08
C SER A 304 -6.43 -5.64 -5.70
N TYR A 305 -7.03 -4.65 -6.35
CA TYR A 305 -8.24 -4.85 -7.13
C TYR A 305 -8.00 -5.81 -8.30
N ASN A 306 -6.88 -5.66 -9.01
CA ASN A 306 -6.51 -6.56 -10.11
C ASN A 306 -6.31 -8.01 -9.63
N SER A 307 -5.74 -8.23 -8.43
CA SER A 307 -5.64 -9.57 -7.85
C SER A 307 -7.02 -10.17 -7.52
N GLY A 308 -7.94 -9.36 -7.02
CA GLY A 308 -9.33 -9.75 -6.81
C GLY A 308 -10.01 -10.16 -8.11
N MET A 309 -9.80 -9.42 -9.20
CA MET A 309 -10.35 -9.71 -10.51
C MET A 309 -9.87 -11.06 -11.09
N VAL A 310 -8.63 -11.46 -10.85
CA VAL A 310 -8.14 -12.82 -11.18
C VAL A 310 -8.89 -13.86 -10.35
N SER A 311 -8.97 -13.66 -9.05
CA SER A 311 -9.56 -14.63 -8.12
C SER A 311 -11.06 -14.86 -8.35
N ARG A 312 -11.77 -13.90 -8.92
CA ARG A 312 -13.17 -14.08 -9.33
C ARG A 312 -13.35 -15.30 -10.22
N TYR A 313 -12.48 -15.45 -11.23
CA TYR A 313 -12.51 -16.63 -12.11
C TYR A 313 -12.30 -17.93 -11.32
N TRP A 314 -11.36 -17.91 -10.38
CA TRP A 314 -11.06 -19.09 -9.55
C TRP A 314 -12.16 -19.44 -8.55
N PHE A 315 -12.80 -18.46 -7.89
CA PHE A 315 -13.94 -18.72 -7.01
C PHE A 315 -15.10 -19.37 -7.74
N GLU A 316 -15.40 -18.90 -8.95
CA GLU A 316 -16.49 -19.43 -9.74
C GLU A 316 -16.16 -20.80 -10.34
N SER A 317 -14.96 -20.98 -10.93
CA SER A 317 -14.59 -22.22 -11.64
C SER A 317 -14.10 -23.35 -10.72
N VAL A 318 -13.44 -23.04 -9.60
CA VAL A 318 -12.86 -24.04 -8.70
C VAL A 318 -13.71 -24.28 -7.47
N ALA A 319 -14.18 -23.21 -6.80
CA ALA A 319 -14.95 -23.32 -5.57
C ALA A 319 -16.47 -23.36 -5.81
N SER A 320 -16.95 -23.07 -7.02
CA SER A 320 -18.38 -22.97 -7.38
C SER A 320 -19.14 -21.96 -6.50
N VAL A 321 -18.50 -20.83 -6.17
CA VAL A 321 -19.06 -19.74 -5.36
C VAL A 321 -19.07 -18.47 -6.19
N SER A 322 -20.21 -17.78 -6.25
CA SER A 322 -20.32 -16.50 -6.96
C SER A 322 -19.44 -15.43 -6.31
N CYS A 323 -18.76 -14.64 -7.13
CA CYS A 323 -17.80 -13.64 -6.67
C CYS A 323 -17.95 -12.32 -7.46
N ASP A 324 -18.18 -11.24 -6.74
CA ASP A 324 -18.14 -9.88 -7.30
C ASP A 324 -16.89 -9.14 -6.77
N VAL A 325 -16.31 -8.29 -7.62
CA VAL A 325 -15.11 -7.50 -7.27
C VAL A 325 -15.38 -6.04 -7.59
N GLU A 326 -15.16 -5.16 -6.61
CA GLU A 326 -15.42 -3.73 -6.76
C GLU A 326 -14.24 -2.88 -6.29
N ILE A 327 -14.11 -1.71 -6.90
CA ILE A 327 -13.16 -0.69 -6.45
C ILE A 327 -13.68 -0.07 -5.15
N ALA A 328 -12.83 0.03 -4.13
CA ALA A 328 -13.24 0.44 -2.80
C ALA A 328 -13.82 1.87 -2.74
N SER A 329 -13.25 2.83 -3.51
CA SER A 329 -13.78 4.19 -3.59
C SER A 329 -15.20 4.25 -4.13
N GLU A 330 -15.58 3.34 -5.07
CA GLU A 330 -16.90 3.30 -5.63
C GLU A 330 -17.88 2.52 -4.73
N PHE A 331 -17.40 1.42 -4.13
CA PHE A 331 -18.21 0.60 -3.22
C PHE A 331 -18.75 1.40 -2.03
N ARG A 332 -17.91 2.24 -1.42
CA ARG A 332 -18.26 2.96 -0.18
C ARG A 332 -19.35 4.01 -0.34
N TYR A 333 -19.61 4.51 -1.56
CA TYR A 333 -20.58 5.58 -1.80
C TYR A 333 -21.85 5.13 -2.51
N ARG A 334 -21.84 3.98 -3.19
CA ARG A 334 -23.03 3.50 -3.87
C ARG A 334 -24.02 2.85 -2.90
N LYS A 335 -25.29 2.85 -3.29
CA LYS A 335 -26.31 2.02 -2.63
C LYS A 335 -26.27 0.62 -3.22
N PHE A 336 -26.16 -0.40 -2.38
CA PHE A 336 -26.11 -1.81 -2.79
C PHE A 336 -26.97 -2.68 -1.89
N VAL A 337 -27.28 -3.86 -2.38
CA VAL A 337 -28.01 -4.90 -1.64
C VAL A 337 -27.02 -6.00 -1.28
N VAL A 338 -26.95 -6.35 0.00
CA VAL A 338 -26.12 -7.46 0.47
C VAL A 338 -26.89 -8.77 0.20
N ARG A 339 -26.25 -9.71 -0.51
CA ARG A 339 -26.79 -11.04 -0.70
C ARG A 339 -26.71 -11.84 0.61
N PRO A 340 -27.64 -12.77 0.88
CA PRO A 340 -27.52 -13.66 2.04
C PRO A 340 -26.19 -14.40 2.05
N ASN A 341 -25.68 -14.70 3.24
CA ASN A 341 -24.44 -15.46 3.45
C ASN A 341 -23.23 -14.93 2.65
N SER A 342 -23.14 -13.61 2.50
CA SER A 342 -22.02 -12.95 1.82
C SER A 342 -20.83 -12.76 2.74
N LEU A 343 -19.65 -13.17 2.28
CA LEU A 343 -18.35 -12.86 2.89
C LEU A 343 -17.77 -11.64 2.18
N LEU A 344 -17.46 -10.58 2.95
CA LEU A 344 -16.63 -9.50 2.44
C LEU A 344 -15.16 -9.88 2.51
N ILE A 345 -14.40 -9.67 1.44
CA ILE A 345 -12.94 -9.80 1.41
C ILE A 345 -12.35 -8.45 1.03
N THR A 346 -11.51 -7.89 1.89
CA THR A 346 -10.67 -6.75 1.56
C THR A 346 -9.25 -7.21 1.23
N ILE A 347 -8.62 -6.56 0.25
CA ILE A 347 -7.24 -6.86 -0.14
C ILE A 347 -6.42 -5.57 -0.08
N SER A 348 -5.31 -5.58 0.65
CA SER A 348 -4.41 -4.43 0.75
C SER A 348 -3.00 -4.86 1.14
N GLN A 349 -1.99 -4.30 0.49
CA GLN A 349 -0.60 -4.54 0.88
C GLN A 349 -0.31 -3.94 2.26
N SER A 350 -0.66 -2.68 2.48
CA SER A 350 -0.39 -1.93 3.72
C SER A 350 -1.41 -2.18 4.83
N GLY A 351 -2.65 -2.55 4.47
CA GLY A 351 -3.77 -2.64 5.38
C GLY A 351 -4.26 -1.30 5.96
N GLU A 352 -3.81 -0.18 5.36
CA GLU A 352 -4.14 1.18 5.79
C GLU A 352 -4.73 2.03 4.65
N THR A 353 -5.18 1.41 3.55
CA THR A 353 -5.81 2.12 2.43
C THR A 353 -7.15 2.69 2.88
N ALA A 354 -7.30 4.02 2.84
CA ALA A 354 -8.45 4.73 3.40
C ALA A 354 -9.79 4.23 2.84
N ASP A 355 -9.91 4.15 1.51
CA ASP A 355 -11.15 3.67 0.87
C ASP A 355 -11.49 2.23 1.24
N THR A 356 -10.47 1.36 1.29
CA THR A 356 -10.67 -0.06 1.64
C THR A 356 -11.10 -0.22 3.10
N LEU A 357 -10.54 0.58 4.01
CA LEU A 357 -10.92 0.58 5.41
C LEU A 357 -12.33 1.12 5.62
N ALA A 358 -12.69 2.20 4.94
CA ALA A 358 -14.04 2.76 4.97
C ALA A 358 -15.08 1.76 4.39
N ALA A 359 -14.73 1.05 3.31
CA ALA A 359 -15.56 0.01 2.73
C ALA A 359 -15.77 -1.17 3.70
N LEU A 360 -14.73 -1.59 4.43
CA LEU A 360 -14.83 -2.61 5.47
C LEU A 360 -15.83 -2.20 6.57
N ARG A 361 -15.69 -0.98 7.09
CA ARG A 361 -16.57 -0.45 8.13
C ARG A 361 -18.02 -0.36 7.67
N LEU A 362 -18.26 0.17 6.47
CA LEU A 362 -19.58 0.22 5.84
C LEU A 362 -20.19 -1.18 5.70
N ALA A 363 -19.42 -2.16 5.23
CA ALA A 363 -19.91 -3.52 5.04
C ALA A 363 -20.36 -4.18 6.36
N LYS A 364 -19.62 -3.96 7.46
CA LYS A 364 -20.01 -4.42 8.79
C LYS A 364 -21.37 -3.86 9.21
N GLU A 365 -21.63 -2.58 8.93
CA GLU A 365 -22.93 -1.94 9.21
C GLU A 365 -24.06 -2.48 8.32
N LYS A 366 -23.75 -2.94 7.10
CA LYS A 366 -24.73 -3.43 6.13
C LYS A 366 -25.10 -4.90 6.29
N GLY A 367 -24.47 -5.64 7.20
CA GLY A 367 -24.87 -6.99 7.56
C GLY A 367 -24.27 -8.08 6.67
N TYR A 368 -23.04 -7.90 6.18
CA TYR A 368 -22.25 -9.03 5.69
C TYR A 368 -22.05 -10.05 6.80
N MET A 369 -22.07 -11.34 6.45
CA MET A 369 -21.97 -12.46 7.41
C MET A 369 -20.65 -12.41 8.21
N ALA A 370 -19.56 -12.05 7.54
CA ALA A 370 -18.23 -11.84 8.11
C ALA A 370 -17.41 -10.97 7.16
N ALA A 371 -16.32 -10.40 7.70
CA ALA A 371 -15.32 -9.67 6.94
C ALA A 371 -13.95 -10.33 7.09
N MET A 372 -13.25 -10.52 5.98
CA MET A 372 -11.90 -11.05 5.91
C MET A 372 -10.98 -10.05 5.23
N THR A 373 -9.72 -9.97 5.68
CA THR A 373 -8.70 -9.21 4.95
C THR A 373 -7.55 -10.10 4.49
N ILE A 374 -7.05 -9.84 3.27
CA ILE A 374 -5.77 -10.37 2.78
C ILE A 374 -4.77 -9.21 2.85
N CYS A 375 -3.77 -9.30 3.72
CA CYS A 375 -2.88 -8.19 4.03
C CYS A 375 -1.44 -8.66 4.27
N ASN A 376 -0.48 -7.75 4.08
CA ASN A 376 0.93 -8.04 4.35
C ASN A 376 1.43 -7.48 5.69
N VAL A 377 0.77 -6.46 6.26
CA VAL A 377 1.20 -5.80 7.51
C VAL A 377 0.33 -6.24 8.66
N ALA A 378 0.89 -7.05 9.58
CA ALA A 378 0.16 -7.72 10.65
C ALA A 378 -0.51 -6.78 11.67
N GLY A 379 0.06 -5.61 11.95
CA GLY A 379 -0.51 -4.65 12.92
C GLY A 379 -1.45 -3.61 12.29
N SER A 380 -1.83 -3.77 11.02
CA SER A 380 -2.63 -2.78 10.29
C SER A 380 -4.09 -2.70 10.73
N SER A 381 -4.75 -1.59 10.40
CA SER A 381 -6.15 -1.35 10.74
C SER A 381 -7.08 -2.38 10.12
N LEU A 382 -6.90 -2.75 8.84
CA LEU A 382 -7.70 -3.79 8.20
C LEU A 382 -7.60 -5.13 8.93
N VAL A 383 -6.40 -5.51 9.40
CA VAL A 383 -6.19 -6.76 10.15
C VAL A 383 -6.89 -6.73 11.50
N ARG A 384 -6.79 -5.61 12.22
CA ARG A 384 -7.44 -5.48 13.54
C ARG A 384 -8.97 -5.40 13.46
N GLU A 385 -9.49 -4.81 12.39
CA GLU A 385 -10.93 -4.59 12.24
C GLU A 385 -11.65 -5.73 11.50
N SER A 386 -10.95 -6.70 10.92
CA SER A 386 -11.57 -7.85 10.23
C SER A 386 -11.79 -9.03 11.18
N ASP A 387 -12.80 -9.85 10.87
CA ASP A 387 -13.07 -11.09 11.65
C ASP A 387 -12.04 -12.17 11.36
N LEU A 388 -11.51 -12.19 10.12
CA LEU A 388 -10.44 -13.09 9.67
C LEU A 388 -9.35 -12.28 8.96
N ALA A 389 -8.09 -12.68 9.14
CA ALA A 389 -6.95 -12.06 8.47
C ALA A 389 -6.00 -13.10 7.87
N PHE A 390 -5.85 -13.05 6.55
CA PHE A 390 -4.88 -13.87 5.82
C PHE A 390 -3.62 -13.02 5.57
N MET A 391 -2.55 -13.29 6.30
CA MET A 391 -1.29 -12.58 6.15
C MET A 391 -0.47 -13.15 4.99
N THR A 392 -0.10 -12.32 4.01
CA THR A 392 0.71 -12.77 2.86
C THR A 392 2.16 -13.07 3.21
N ARG A 393 2.70 -12.49 4.28
CA ARG A 393 4.09 -12.70 4.74
C ARG A 393 5.13 -12.45 3.65
N ALA A 394 4.86 -11.52 2.74
CA ALA A 394 5.75 -11.18 1.63
C ALA A 394 7.03 -10.44 2.05
N GLY A 395 7.16 -10.13 3.35
CA GLY A 395 8.19 -9.22 3.84
C GLY A 395 7.89 -7.76 3.51
N VAL A 396 8.81 -6.87 3.81
CA VAL A 396 8.67 -5.43 3.55
C VAL A 396 8.72 -5.16 2.05
N GLU A 397 7.79 -4.35 1.54
CA GLU A 397 7.75 -3.87 0.16
C GLU A 397 7.80 -2.34 0.17
N ILE A 398 8.87 -1.76 -0.37
CA ILE A 398 9.21 -0.33 -0.31
C ILE A 398 8.94 0.37 -1.63
N GLY A 399 9.25 -0.27 -2.77
CA GLY A 399 8.95 0.27 -4.10
C GLY A 399 7.49 0.70 -4.19
N VAL A 400 7.22 1.93 -4.67
CA VAL A 400 5.85 2.45 -4.73
C VAL A 400 4.97 1.54 -5.58
N ALA A 401 5.44 1.13 -6.75
CA ALA A 401 4.76 0.16 -7.60
C ALA A 401 4.86 -1.25 -6.98
N SER A 402 3.73 -1.84 -6.61
CA SER A 402 3.69 -3.17 -5.98
C SER A 402 4.11 -4.27 -6.95
N THR A 403 4.88 -5.24 -6.45
CA THR A 403 5.37 -6.40 -7.22
C THR A 403 5.13 -7.72 -6.49
N LYS A 404 5.94 -8.06 -5.49
CA LYS A 404 5.80 -9.28 -4.70
C LYS A 404 4.49 -9.32 -3.90
N ALA A 405 3.94 -8.17 -3.51
CA ALA A 405 2.63 -8.12 -2.88
C ALA A 405 1.53 -8.66 -3.79
N PHE A 406 1.57 -8.37 -5.09
CA PHE A 406 0.58 -8.86 -6.06
C PHE A 406 0.62 -10.38 -6.19
N THR A 407 1.80 -10.96 -6.44
CA THR A 407 1.96 -12.40 -6.63
C THR A 407 1.63 -13.19 -5.36
N THR A 408 1.96 -12.65 -4.18
CA THR A 408 1.60 -13.27 -2.90
C THR A 408 0.11 -13.11 -2.57
N GLN A 409 -0.55 -12.01 -2.99
CA GLN A 409 -2.00 -11.88 -2.92
C GLN A 409 -2.70 -12.91 -3.79
N LEU A 410 -2.23 -13.13 -5.01
CA LEU A 410 -2.77 -14.18 -5.89
C LEU A 410 -2.61 -15.58 -5.29
N ALA A 411 -1.45 -15.90 -4.73
CA ALA A 411 -1.22 -17.18 -4.05
C ALA A 411 -2.14 -17.34 -2.82
N ALA A 412 -2.31 -16.28 -2.02
CA ALA A 412 -3.22 -16.27 -0.87
C ALA A 412 -4.68 -16.48 -1.29
N LEU A 413 -5.10 -15.79 -2.37
CA LEU A 413 -6.43 -15.94 -2.95
C LEU A 413 -6.67 -17.36 -3.48
N LEU A 414 -5.69 -17.95 -4.18
CA LEU A 414 -5.81 -19.32 -4.67
C LEU A 414 -5.94 -20.33 -3.52
N MET A 415 -5.15 -20.17 -2.46
CA MET A 415 -5.29 -21.00 -1.24
C MET A 415 -6.67 -20.81 -0.59
N LEU A 416 -7.19 -19.59 -0.56
CA LEU A 416 -8.53 -19.30 -0.03
C LEU A 416 -9.62 -19.93 -0.89
N VAL A 417 -9.49 -19.88 -2.22
CA VAL A 417 -10.40 -20.57 -3.16
C VAL A 417 -10.47 -22.07 -2.88
N VAL A 418 -9.30 -22.71 -2.70
CA VAL A 418 -9.22 -24.14 -2.34
C VAL A 418 -9.91 -24.38 -1.00
N ALA A 419 -9.64 -23.54 0.01
CA ALA A 419 -10.24 -23.69 1.34
C ALA A 419 -11.77 -23.56 1.30
N VAL A 420 -12.31 -22.62 0.53
CA VAL A 420 -13.75 -22.45 0.30
C VAL A 420 -14.34 -23.69 -0.38
N GLY A 421 -13.71 -24.16 -1.47
CA GLY A 421 -14.17 -25.35 -2.20
C GLY A 421 -14.16 -26.61 -1.33
N LYS A 422 -13.19 -26.75 -0.45
CA LYS A 422 -13.13 -27.83 0.56
C LYS A 422 -14.24 -27.71 1.59
N ALA A 423 -14.37 -26.56 2.22
CA ALA A 423 -15.38 -26.34 3.25
C ALA A 423 -16.80 -26.60 2.71
N LYS A 424 -17.05 -26.19 1.46
CA LYS A 424 -18.34 -26.42 0.78
C LYS A 424 -18.46 -27.79 0.11
N GLN A 425 -17.42 -28.62 0.13
CA GLN A 425 -17.39 -29.94 -0.53
C GLN A 425 -17.67 -29.88 -2.05
N THR A 426 -17.32 -28.75 -2.69
CA THR A 426 -17.42 -28.56 -4.15
C THR A 426 -16.14 -28.90 -4.89
N LEU A 427 -15.01 -29.00 -4.18
CA LEU A 427 -13.70 -29.34 -4.75
C LEU A 427 -13.36 -30.81 -4.47
N SER A 428 -13.00 -31.57 -5.52
CA SER A 428 -12.54 -32.95 -5.35
C SER A 428 -11.12 -33.00 -4.78
N THR A 429 -10.80 -34.11 -4.11
CA THR A 429 -9.47 -34.33 -3.53
C THR A 429 -8.37 -34.32 -4.59
N GLU A 430 -8.64 -34.89 -5.79
CA GLU A 430 -7.70 -34.93 -6.90
C GLU A 430 -7.39 -33.50 -7.40
N LYS A 431 -8.42 -32.69 -7.58
CA LYS A 431 -8.25 -31.28 -8.02
C LYS A 431 -7.50 -30.45 -6.99
N GLU A 432 -7.78 -30.65 -5.69
CA GLU A 432 -7.03 -30.02 -4.61
C GLU A 432 -5.53 -30.38 -4.69
N GLN A 433 -5.24 -31.68 -4.83
CA GLN A 433 -3.85 -32.15 -4.93
C GLN A 433 -3.11 -31.58 -6.14
N ASP A 434 -3.80 -31.42 -7.28
CA ASP A 434 -3.22 -30.81 -8.49
C ASP A 434 -2.89 -29.33 -8.25
N ILE A 435 -3.79 -28.58 -7.61
CA ILE A 435 -3.55 -27.17 -7.26
C ILE A 435 -2.41 -27.05 -6.24
N VAL A 436 -2.37 -27.94 -5.24
CA VAL A 436 -1.29 -27.96 -4.24
C VAL A 436 0.06 -28.22 -4.89
N LYS A 437 0.16 -29.18 -5.82
CA LYS A 437 1.40 -29.45 -6.57
C LYS A 437 1.82 -28.22 -7.39
N ALA A 438 0.86 -27.56 -8.06
CA ALA A 438 1.13 -26.35 -8.82
C ALA A 438 1.65 -25.20 -7.91
N LEU A 439 1.05 -24.99 -6.76
CA LEU A 439 1.51 -24.01 -5.77
C LEU A 439 2.93 -24.34 -5.26
N GLN A 440 3.23 -25.61 -4.99
CA GLN A 440 4.56 -26.04 -4.53
C GLN A 440 5.64 -25.89 -5.61
N ALA A 441 5.28 -26.04 -6.89
CA ALA A 441 6.20 -25.85 -8.01
C ALA A 441 6.44 -24.37 -8.33
N LEU A 442 5.49 -23.49 -7.98
CA LEU A 442 5.46 -22.09 -8.38
C LEU A 442 6.74 -21.30 -8.05
N PRO A 443 7.38 -21.40 -6.87
CA PRO A 443 8.63 -20.67 -6.60
C PRO A 443 9.73 -20.97 -7.61
N ALA A 444 9.93 -22.25 -7.94
CA ALA A 444 10.93 -22.65 -8.93
C ALA A 444 10.54 -22.25 -10.36
N GLU A 445 9.26 -22.18 -10.67
CA GLU A 445 8.76 -21.65 -11.95
C GLU A 445 9.04 -20.14 -12.05
N ILE A 446 8.80 -19.38 -10.99
CA ILE A 446 9.12 -17.94 -10.95
C ILE A 446 10.63 -17.70 -11.14
N GLU A 447 11.52 -18.53 -10.56
CA GLU A 447 12.95 -18.44 -10.84
C GLU A 447 13.27 -18.58 -12.34
N LYS A 448 12.55 -19.47 -13.06
CA LYS A 448 12.69 -19.58 -14.51
C LYS A 448 12.16 -18.35 -15.25
N ALA A 449 11.07 -17.74 -14.76
CA ALA A 449 10.59 -16.47 -15.32
C ALA A 449 11.60 -15.34 -15.13
N LEU A 450 12.26 -15.26 -13.98
CA LEU A 450 13.32 -14.27 -13.70
C LEU A 450 14.55 -14.46 -14.61
N ALA A 451 14.81 -15.67 -15.12
CA ALA A 451 15.89 -15.92 -16.06
C ALA A 451 15.70 -15.20 -17.43
N PHE A 452 14.50 -14.73 -17.74
CA PHE A 452 14.23 -13.91 -18.93
C PHE A 452 14.66 -12.44 -18.77
N ASP A 453 15.12 -12.00 -17.59
CA ASP A 453 15.46 -10.61 -17.27
C ASP A 453 16.30 -9.95 -18.38
N LYS A 454 17.39 -10.58 -18.80
CA LYS A 454 18.29 -10.04 -19.83
C LYS A 454 17.66 -9.95 -21.22
N HIS A 455 16.80 -10.92 -21.57
CA HIS A 455 16.07 -10.90 -22.82
C HIS A 455 15.02 -9.77 -22.83
N ILE A 456 14.32 -9.60 -21.71
CA ILE A 456 13.32 -8.54 -21.53
C ILE A 456 13.98 -7.15 -21.50
N GLU A 457 15.19 -7.02 -20.91
CA GLU A 457 15.98 -5.78 -20.95
C GLU A 457 16.22 -5.34 -22.40
N THR A 458 16.67 -6.28 -23.27
CA THR A 458 16.87 -5.99 -24.69
C THR A 458 15.56 -5.62 -25.39
N LEU A 459 14.46 -6.33 -25.08
CA LEU A 459 13.14 -6.03 -25.64
C LEU A 459 12.64 -4.63 -25.26
N ALA A 460 12.95 -4.18 -24.06
CA ALA A 460 12.53 -2.88 -23.53
C ALA A 460 13.11 -1.69 -24.34
N GLU A 461 14.21 -1.89 -25.05
CA GLU A 461 14.82 -0.85 -25.90
C GLU A 461 13.86 -0.34 -26.98
N ASP A 462 12.95 -1.18 -27.47
CA ASP A 462 11.94 -0.80 -28.46
C ASP A 462 10.96 0.28 -27.95
N PHE A 463 10.87 0.43 -26.62
CA PHE A 463 9.95 1.37 -25.96
C PHE A 463 10.57 2.74 -25.68
N ALA A 464 11.86 2.95 -26.01
CA ALA A 464 12.58 4.18 -25.67
C ALA A 464 11.82 5.45 -26.11
N GLU A 465 11.30 5.46 -27.32
CA GLU A 465 10.57 6.60 -27.89
C GLU A 465 9.04 6.47 -27.81
N LYS A 466 8.52 5.38 -27.23
CA LYS A 466 7.07 5.15 -27.15
C LYS A 466 6.45 5.94 -26.01
N ASN A 467 5.25 6.49 -26.26
CA ASN A 467 4.45 7.24 -25.28
C ASN A 467 3.12 6.55 -24.96
N HIS A 468 2.74 5.56 -25.75
CA HIS A 468 1.51 4.79 -25.59
C HIS A 468 1.82 3.30 -25.66
N ALA A 469 0.99 2.47 -25.04
CA ALA A 469 1.06 1.02 -25.16
C ALA A 469 -0.31 0.40 -24.85
N LEU A 470 -0.65 -0.69 -25.54
CA LEU A 470 -1.83 -1.50 -25.22
C LEU A 470 -1.42 -2.86 -24.67
N PHE A 471 -2.21 -3.35 -23.73
CA PHE A 471 -2.05 -4.67 -23.15
C PHE A 471 -3.30 -5.50 -23.40
N LEU A 472 -3.13 -6.74 -23.84
CA LEU A 472 -4.22 -7.63 -24.18
C LEU A 472 -4.15 -8.93 -23.39
N GLY A 473 -5.29 -9.33 -22.83
CA GLY A 473 -5.48 -10.62 -22.19
C GLY A 473 -6.91 -11.12 -22.39
N ARG A 474 -7.14 -12.40 -22.13
CA ARG A 474 -8.48 -13.02 -22.15
C ARG A 474 -8.71 -13.83 -20.89
N GLY A 475 -10.00 -13.92 -20.47
CA GLY A 475 -10.34 -14.60 -19.23
C GLY A 475 -9.56 -14.02 -18.05
N GLU A 476 -9.01 -14.88 -17.22
CA GLU A 476 -8.20 -14.50 -16.05
C GLU A 476 -6.90 -13.75 -16.38
N PHE A 477 -6.46 -13.74 -17.65
CA PHE A 477 -5.31 -12.97 -18.11
C PHE A 477 -5.64 -11.53 -18.50
N TYR A 478 -6.91 -11.16 -18.59
CA TYR A 478 -7.28 -9.74 -18.71
C TYR A 478 -6.88 -8.93 -17.47
N PRO A 479 -7.18 -9.35 -16.24
CA PRO A 479 -6.65 -8.67 -15.05
C PRO A 479 -5.11 -8.66 -14.95
N ILE A 480 -4.41 -9.66 -15.51
CA ILE A 480 -2.94 -9.64 -15.60
C ILE A 480 -2.47 -8.57 -16.58
N ALA A 481 -3.15 -8.41 -17.72
CA ALA A 481 -2.89 -7.30 -18.64
C ALA A 481 -3.17 -5.94 -18.00
N MET A 482 -4.23 -5.82 -17.16
CA MET A 482 -4.53 -4.61 -16.39
C MET A 482 -3.39 -4.29 -15.42
N GLU A 483 -2.89 -5.28 -14.68
CA GLU A 483 -1.77 -5.10 -13.75
C GLU A 483 -0.48 -4.71 -14.48
N ALA A 484 -0.18 -5.35 -15.61
CA ALA A 484 0.98 -5.03 -16.44
C ALA A 484 0.92 -3.58 -16.97
N SER A 485 -0.23 -3.14 -17.47
CA SER A 485 -0.45 -1.77 -17.93
C SER A 485 -0.34 -0.76 -16.77
N LEU A 486 -0.83 -1.12 -15.59
CA LEU A 486 -0.70 -0.31 -14.38
C LEU A 486 0.77 -0.13 -14.00
N LYS A 487 1.55 -1.20 -13.93
CA LYS A 487 2.99 -1.13 -13.63
C LYS A 487 3.74 -0.27 -14.63
N LEU A 488 3.46 -0.44 -15.92
CA LEU A 488 4.13 0.36 -16.96
C LEU A 488 3.83 1.85 -16.80
N LYS A 489 2.55 2.25 -16.64
CA LYS A 489 2.20 3.67 -16.49
C LYS A 489 2.73 4.30 -15.21
N GLU A 490 2.75 3.56 -14.10
CA GLU A 490 3.22 4.06 -12.81
C GLU A 490 4.69 4.50 -12.85
N ILE A 491 5.55 3.70 -13.45
CA ILE A 491 7.00 3.89 -13.33
C ILE A 491 7.67 4.44 -14.59
N SER A 492 7.07 4.29 -15.79
CA SER A 492 7.62 4.83 -17.04
C SER A 492 6.92 6.08 -17.56
N TYR A 493 5.74 6.38 -17.04
CA TYR A 493 4.83 7.45 -17.48
C TYR A 493 4.31 7.27 -18.91
N ILE A 494 4.51 6.10 -19.53
CA ILE A 494 3.85 5.73 -20.78
C ILE A 494 2.34 5.58 -20.52
N HIS A 495 1.50 6.19 -21.34
CA HIS A 495 0.06 5.97 -21.28
C HIS A 495 -0.27 4.55 -21.73
N ALA A 496 -0.45 3.67 -20.78
CA ALA A 496 -0.71 2.26 -21.00
C ALA A 496 -2.13 1.88 -20.60
N GLU A 497 -2.85 1.17 -21.47
CA GLU A 497 -4.19 0.67 -21.22
C GLU A 497 -4.27 -0.82 -21.46
N ALA A 498 -5.19 -1.49 -20.77
CA ALA A 498 -5.45 -2.91 -20.95
C ALA A 498 -6.89 -3.15 -21.39
N TYR A 499 -7.05 -4.09 -22.31
CA TYR A 499 -8.36 -4.51 -22.80
C TYR A 499 -8.50 -6.03 -22.77
N ALA A 500 -9.71 -6.48 -22.46
CA ALA A 500 -10.09 -7.83 -22.84
C ALA A 500 -9.97 -7.93 -24.36
N ALA A 501 -9.13 -8.82 -24.89
CA ALA A 501 -8.76 -8.81 -26.32
C ALA A 501 -9.98 -8.94 -27.26
N GLY A 502 -11.10 -9.52 -26.79
CA GLY A 502 -12.36 -9.56 -27.53
C GLY A 502 -13.01 -8.20 -27.75
N GLU A 503 -12.73 -7.22 -26.87
CA GLU A 503 -13.26 -5.85 -26.94
C GLU A 503 -12.54 -4.94 -27.94
N LEU A 504 -11.43 -5.41 -28.56
CA LEU A 504 -10.70 -4.60 -29.55
C LEU A 504 -11.62 -4.04 -30.65
N LYS A 505 -12.57 -4.83 -31.12
CA LYS A 505 -13.51 -4.47 -32.20
C LYS A 505 -14.51 -3.37 -31.80
N HIS A 506 -14.66 -3.13 -30.52
CA HIS A 506 -15.62 -2.19 -29.94
C HIS A 506 -15.01 -0.81 -29.65
N GLY A 507 -13.92 -0.47 -30.32
CA GLY A 507 -13.28 0.86 -30.22
C GLY A 507 -11.75 0.83 -30.24
N PRO A 508 -11.08 0.07 -29.33
CA PRO A 508 -9.62 0.15 -29.17
C PRO A 508 -8.82 -0.16 -30.44
N LEU A 509 -9.38 -0.93 -31.36
CA LEU A 509 -8.74 -1.25 -32.63
C LEU A 509 -8.44 0.00 -33.50
N ALA A 510 -9.15 1.09 -33.27
CA ALA A 510 -8.90 2.38 -33.93
C ALA A 510 -7.57 3.03 -33.49
N LEU A 511 -6.98 2.61 -32.37
CA LEU A 511 -5.71 3.10 -31.85
C LEU A 511 -4.50 2.36 -32.43
N ILE A 512 -4.73 1.29 -33.19
CA ILE A 512 -3.64 0.44 -33.71
C ILE A 512 -3.04 1.06 -34.95
N ASP A 513 -1.75 1.34 -34.87
CA ASP A 513 -0.88 1.79 -35.97
C ASP A 513 0.54 1.24 -35.79
N ALA A 514 1.48 1.63 -36.65
CA ALA A 514 2.86 1.18 -36.61
C ALA A 514 3.65 1.70 -35.38
N ASP A 515 3.16 2.70 -34.68
CA ASP A 515 3.81 3.28 -33.50
C ASP A 515 3.24 2.76 -32.19
N MET A 516 2.12 2.04 -32.25
CA MET A 516 1.45 1.46 -31.06
C MET A 516 2.02 0.09 -30.72
N PRO A 517 2.81 -0.05 -29.64
CA PRO A 517 3.18 -1.36 -29.12
C PRO A 517 1.99 -2.03 -28.44
N VAL A 518 1.75 -3.28 -28.79
CA VAL A 518 0.68 -4.12 -28.24
C VAL A 518 1.28 -5.33 -27.55
N ILE A 519 1.21 -5.38 -26.24
CA ILE A 519 1.72 -6.46 -25.40
C ILE A 519 0.59 -7.47 -25.17
N VAL A 520 0.84 -8.73 -25.47
CA VAL A 520 -0.17 -9.78 -25.40
C VAL A 520 0.30 -10.91 -24.47
N VAL A 521 -0.55 -11.30 -23.53
CA VAL A 521 -0.36 -12.50 -22.70
C VAL A 521 -1.13 -13.65 -23.34
N ALA A 522 -0.39 -14.67 -23.81
CA ALA A 522 -0.93 -15.76 -24.63
C ALA A 522 -0.55 -17.16 -24.06
N PRO A 523 -1.16 -17.59 -22.94
CA PRO A 523 -0.97 -18.93 -22.39
C PRO A 523 -1.59 -19.98 -23.33
N ASN A 524 -1.15 -21.23 -23.16
CA ASN A 524 -1.74 -22.36 -23.88
C ASN A 524 -2.96 -22.90 -23.12
N ASN A 525 -4.10 -22.23 -23.26
CA ASN A 525 -5.36 -22.58 -22.61
C ASN A 525 -6.53 -22.62 -23.63
N GLU A 526 -7.73 -22.88 -23.16
CA GLU A 526 -8.95 -22.97 -24.00
C GLU A 526 -9.26 -21.71 -24.83
N LEU A 527 -8.71 -20.54 -24.44
CA LEU A 527 -8.89 -19.27 -25.16
C LEU A 527 -7.77 -18.95 -26.15
N LEU A 528 -6.77 -19.83 -26.31
CA LEU A 528 -5.60 -19.61 -27.16
C LEU A 528 -5.98 -19.25 -28.61
N GLU A 529 -6.88 -20.00 -29.24
CA GLU A 529 -7.30 -19.72 -30.61
C GLU A 529 -8.05 -18.38 -30.76
N LYS A 530 -8.69 -17.93 -29.68
CA LYS A 530 -9.33 -16.62 -29.66
C LYS A 530 -8.31 -15.49 -29.54
N ILE A 531 -7.25 -15.66 -28.73
CA ILE A 531 -6.19 -14.66 -28.63
C ILE A 531 -5.37 -14.59 -29.92
N LYS A 532 -5.10 -15.73 -30.60
CA LYS A 532 -4.47 -15.78 -31.92
C LYS A 532 -5.24 -14.94 -32.94
N SER A 533 -6.57 -15.09 -32.99
CA SER A 533 -7.43 -14.29 -33.87
C SER A 533 -7.30 -12.78 -33.57
N ASN A 534 -7.26 -12.38 -32.29
CA ASN A 534 -7.10 -10.98 -31.93
C ASN A 534 -5.70 -10.44 -32.29
N ILE A 535 -4.65 -11.26 -32.19
CA ILE A 535 -3.29 -10.92 -32.64
C ILE A 535 -3.27 -10.64 -34.14
N GLU A 536 -3.91 -11.48 -34.97
CA GLU A 536 -4.01 -11.25 -36.42
C GLU A 536 -4.79 -9.97 -36.76
N GLU A 537 -5.81 -9.60 -35.97
CA GLU A 537 -6.53 -8.34 -36.15
C GLU A 537 -5.65 -7.09 -35.92
N VAL A 538 -4.77 -7.14 -34.90
CA VAL A 538 -3.78 -6.10 -34.64
C VAL A 538 -2.73 -6.05 -35.74
N ARG A 539 -2.19 -7.22 -36.12
CA ARG A 539 -1.17 -7.36 -37.15
C ARG A 539 -1.62 -6.84 -38.51
N ALA A 540 -2.86 -7.16 -38.90
CA ALA A 540 -3.45 -6.69 -40.15
C ALA A 540 -3.55 -5.15 -40.28
N ARG A 541 -3.35 -4.41 -39.16
CA ARG A 541 -3.36 -2.95 -39.07
C ARG A 541 -1.98 -2.33 -38.84
N GLY A 542 -0.94 -3.16 -38.90
CA GLY A 542 0.45 -2.74 -38.73
C GLY A 542 0.90 -2.51 -37.29
N GLY A 543 0.10 -2.94 -36.28
CA GLY A 543 0.48 -2.82 -34.88
C GLY A 543 1.72 -3.64 -34.54
N GLN A 544 2.55 -3.12 -33.62
CA GLN A 544 3.77 -3.76 -33.17
C GLN A 544 3.47 -4.69 -31.98
N LEU A 545 3.55 -5.99 -32.23
CA LEU A 545 3.15 -7.03 -31.26
C LEU A 545 4.34 -7.57 -30.46
N TYR A 546 4.15 -7.68 -29.15
CA TYR A 546 5.06 -8.31 -28.18
C TYR A 546 4.28 -9.41 -27.46
N VAL A 547 4.42 -10.67 -27.93
CA VAL A 547 3.58 -11.77 -27.48
C VAL A 547 4.34 -12.63 -26.49
N PHE A 548 3.95 -12.64 -25.24
CA PHE A 548 4.44 -13.54 -24.21
C PHE A 548 3.62 -14.82 -24.28
N ALA A 549 4.17 -15.80 -24.99
CA ALA A 549 3.45 -16.99 -25.38
C ALA A 549 4.02 -18.26 -24.75
N ASP A 550 3.14 -19.18 -24.34
CA ASP A 550 3.54 -20.52 -23.99
C ASP A 550 4.26 -21.19 -25.18
N LYS A 551 5.34 -21.93 -24.89
CA LYS A 551 6.13 -22.65 -25.94
C LYS A 551 5.31 -23.64 -26.78
N GLU A 552 4.22 -24.16 -26.19
CA GLU A 552 3.32 -25.11 -26.87
C GLU A 552 2.18 -24.40 -27.62
N ALA A 553 2.06 -23.08 -27.50
CA ALA A 553 1.03 -22.29 -28.17
C ALA A 553 1.24 -22.20 -29.71
N GLY A 554 2.44 -22.57 -30.23
CA GLY A 554 2.69 -22.65 -31.65
C GLY A 554 2.79 -21.30 -32.35
N PHE A 555 3.24 -20.25 -31.66
CA PHE A 555 3.57 -18.97 -32.27
C PHE A 555 4.92 -18.99 -32.97
N SER A 556 5.05 -18.20 -34.04
CA SER A 556 6.31 -17.95 -34.74
C SER A 556 6.51 -16.46 -34.95
N GLU A 557 7.75 -16.00 -34.89
CA GLU A 557 8.11 -14.61 -35.21
C GLU A 557 7.69 -14.23 -36.63
N ALA A 558 7.25 -13.02 -36.80
CA ALA A 558 6.87 -12.47 -38.09
C ALA A 558 7.17 -10.96 -38.09
N GLU A 559 7.08 -10.31 -39.26
CA GLU A 559 7.21 -8.86 -39.36
C GLU A 559 6.18 -8.16 -38.44
N GLY A 560 6.64 -7.24 -37.62
CA GLY A 560 5.82 -6.53 -36.62
C GLY A 560 5.39 -7.39 -35.42
N MET A 561 5.95 -8.62 -35.23
CA MET A 561 5.59 -9.48 -34.13
C MET A 561 6.82 -10.17 -33.52
N LYS A 562 7.16 -9.82 -32.30
CA LYS A 562 8.19 -10.47 -31.47
C LYS A 562 7.55 -11.44 -30.50
N ILE A 563 8.12 -12.63 -30.37
CA ILE A 563 7.60 -13.69 -29.49
C ILE A 563 8.57 -13.92 -28.33
N ILE A 564 8.08 -13.80 -27.11
CA ILE A 564 8.78 -14.20 -25.90
C ILE A 564 8.24 -15.57 -25.52
N THR A 565 8.99 -16.62 -25.86
CA THR A 565 8.58 -18.00 -25.63
C THR A 565 8.77 -18.38 -24.18
N MET A 566 7.66 -18.53 -23.46
CA MET A 566 7.62 -18.88 -22.04
C MET A 566 7.50 -20.40 -21.84
N PRO A 567 8.16 -20.99 -20.82
CA PRO A 567 7.91 -22.37 -20.43
C PRO A 567 6.44 -22.64 -20.14
N THR A 568 5.98 -23.85 -20.46
CA THR A 568 4.65 -24.30 -20.04
C THR A 568 4.60 -24.47 -18.52
N VAL A 569 3.59 -23.91 -17.90
CA VAL A 569 3.29 -23.99 -16.47
C VAL A 569 1.86 -24.47 -16.27
N ASN A 570 1.50 -24.81 -15.03
CA ASN A 570 0.13 -25.21 -14.72
C ASN A 570 -0.84 -24.03 -14.93
N ASP A 571 -1.97 -24.26 -15.60
CA ASP A 571 -2.94 -23.22 -15.96
C ASP A 571 -3.42 -22.42 -14.75
N ILE A 572 -3.62 -23.07 -13.59
CA ILE A 572 -4.15 -22.40 -12.39
C ILE A 572 -3.14 -21.42 -11.79
N THR A 573 -1.84 -21.66 -11.93
CA THR A 573 -0.77 -20.77 -11.44
C THR A 573 -0.21 -19.86 -12.54
N ALA A 574 -0.58 -20.08 -13.80
CA ALA A 574 -0.10 -19.31 -14.94
C ALA A 574 -0.35 -17.80 -14.79
N PRO A 575 -1.47 -17.28 -14.24
CA PRO A 575 -1.63 -15.85 -13.98
C PRO A 575 -0.53 -15.27 -13.09
N ILE A 576 -0.08 -16.01 -12.06
CA ILE A 576 1.01 -15.59 -11.18
C ILE A 576 2.34 -15.59 -11.94
N TYR A 577 2.59 -16.62 -12.72
CA TYR A 577 3.81 -16.79 -13.50
C TYR A 577 4.00 -15.70 -14.56
N TYR A 578 2.98 -15.42 -15.38
CA TYR A 578 3.03 -14.41 -16.44
C TYR A 578 3.13 -12.97 -15.92
N THR A 579 2.80 -12.73 -14.67
CA THR A 579 2.97 -11.40 -14.04
C THR A 579 4.44 -10.98 -13.95
N VAL A 580 5.36 -11.91 -13.66
CA VAL A 580 6.77 -11.61 -13.42
C VAL A 580 7.47 -11.01 -14.64
N PRO A 581 7.38 -11.60 -15.85
CA PRO A 581 7.97 -10.99 -17.04
C PRO A 581 7.34 -9.62 -17.38
N MET A 582 6.07 -9.37 -17.05
CA MET A 582 5.45 -8.06 -17.21
C MET A 582 6.05 -7.03 -16.26
N GLN A 583 6.33 -7.41 -15.02
CA GLN A 583 7.01 -6.55 -14.04
C GLN A 583 8.44 -6.22 -14.49
N LEU A 584 9.20 -7.19 -15.01
CA LEU A 584 10.53 -6.99 -15.58
C LEU A 584 10.47 -6.03 -16.77
N LEU A 585 9.50 -6.19 -17.68
CA LEU A 585 9.33 -5.31 -18.84
C LEU A 585 9.09 -3.87 -18.39
N ALA A 586 8.16 -3.64 -17.47
CA ALA A 586 7.87 -2.31 -16.94
C ALA A 586 9.12 -1.69 -16.28
N TYR A 587 9.87 -2.49 -15.48
CA TYR A 587 11.09 -2.07 -14.81
C TYR A 587 12.16 -1.60 -15.81
N HIS A 588 12.48 -2.39 -16.83
CA HIS A 588 13.51 -2.05 -17.81
C HIS A 588 13.09 -0.86 -18.70
N ILE A 589 11.83 -0.77 -19.09
CA ILE A 589 11.32 0.41 -19.82
C ILE A 589 11.48 1.69 -18.98
N ALA A 590 11.18 1.62 -17.69
CA ALA A 590 11.36 2.76 -16.79
C ALA A 590 12.83 3.20 -16.67
N LEU A 591 13.78 2.24 -16.65
CA LEU A 591 15.20 2.54 -16.68
C LEU A 591 15.63 3.27 -17.95
N ILE A 592 15.13 2.82 -19.10
CA ILE A 592 15.41 3.46 -20.41
C ILE A 592 14.81 4.86 -20.47
N LYS A 593 13.61 5.06 -19.94
CA LYS A 593 12.96 6.38 -19.83
C LYS A 593 13.66 7.31 -18.81
N GLY A 594 14.57 6.79 -17.98
CA GLY A 594 15.31 7.57 -16.97
C GLY A 594 14.45 8.04 -15.80
N THR A 595 13.35 7.36 -15.52
CA THR A 595 12.43 7.70 -14.44
C THR A 595 12.87 7.11 -13.09
N ASP A 596 12.37 7.66 -11.99
CA ASP A 596 12.59 7.08 -10.66
C ASP A 596 11.66 5.87 -10.47
N VAL A 597 12.23 4.67 -10.49
CA VAL A 597 11.50 3.41 -10.42
C VAL A 597 10.90 3.17 -9.03
N ASP A 598 11.65 3.51 -7.97
CA ASP A 598 11.23 3.24 -6.60
C ASP A 598 10.24 4.30 -6.09
N GLN A 599 10.39 5.54 -6.56
CA GLN A 599 9.61 6.70 -6.14
C GLN A 599 9.13 7.51 -7.35
N PRO A 600 8.21 6.96 -8.16
CA PRO A 600 7.68 7.65 -9.32
C PRO A 600 6.91 8.92 -8.92
N ARG A 601 6.94 9.93 -9.79
CA ARG A 601 6.27 11.21 -9.53
C ARG A 601 4.77 11.02 -9.30
N ASN A 602 4.21 11.83 -8.41
CA ASN A 602 2.76 11.88 -8.14
C ASN A 602 2.14 10.57 -7.61
N LEU A 603 2.95 9.64 -7.12
CA LEU A 603 2.48 8.39 -6.53
C LEU A 603 3.06 8.19 -5.12
N ALA A 604 2.33 7.45 -4.32
CA ALA A 604 2.71 7.06 -2.97
C ALA A 604 2.43 5.57 -2.75
N LYS A 605 3.23 4.89 -1.91
CA LYS A 605 3.11 3.45 -1.65
C LYS A 605 1.75 3.05 -1.11
N ALA A 606 1.14 3.86 -0.27
CA ALA A 606 -0.19 3.60 0.26
C ALA A 606 -0.98 4.92 0.37
N VAL A 607 -2.28 4.87 0.07
CA VAL A 607 -3.19 6.02 0.13
C VAL A 607 -4.02 5.90 1.40
N THR A 608 -3.70 6.71 2.43
CA THR A 608 -4.38 6.70 3.73
C THR A 608 -5.27 7.93 3.93
N VAL A 609 -5.44 8.72 2.90
CA VAL A 609 -6.32 9.88 2.85
C VAL A 609 -7.21 9.77 1.61
N GLU A 610 -8.37 10.38 1.66
CA GLU A 610 -9.30 10.50 0.55
C GLU A 610 -9.07 11.81 -0.21
#